data_70cc271ddb89713efeec1ab337532f5f
#
_entry.id   70cc271ddb89713efeec1ab337532f5f
#
_cell.length_a   1.000
_cell.length_b   1.000
_cell.length_c   1.000
_cell.angle_alpha   90.00
_cell.angle_beta   90.00
_cell.angle_gamma   90.00
#
_symmetry.space_group_name_H-M   'P 1'
#
loop_
_entity.id
_entity.type
_entity.pdbx_description
1 polymer ?
#
loop_
_entity_poly.entity_id
_entity_poly.type
_entity_poly.pdbx_seq_one_letter_code
_entity_poly.pdbx_strand_id
1 'polypeptide(L)'
;MALFFRKPKGPFLRTTQMTMHWDTEDPFTFVSHHEDDYPEGNAQQAPPLEQIAGRNLGRDYKKIMGFRMYNGKVVPGFPMHAHWGYETVTLPQVGYVDHFDCLGIRGRFGFGDVQWVSAPGFYEHCEMYPLCKKDARNPNDITQIMINLPLEDKGRESSVATVWRDDVPIVESDGCRVQVICGTFGGHTMESPNECSWAKDGKVRILRMEFQPGGR
;
A
#
# COMPACT_ATOMS: atom_id res chain seq x y z
N MET A 1 8.91 26.81 -18.45
CA MET A 1 10.04 26.74 -17.51
C MET A 1 10.60 25.34 -17.58
N ALA A 2 11.74 25.11 -18.24
CA ALA A 2 12.28 23.76 -18.47
C ALA A 2 12.86 23.23 -17.17
N LEU A 3 12.28 22.15 -16.65
CA LEU A 3 12.84 21.40 -15.54
C LEU A 3 14.13 20.70 -16.02
N PHE A 4 15.28 21.24 -15.65
CA PHE A 4 16.55 20.56 -15.84
C PHE A 4 16.60 19.34 -14.90
N PHE A 5 16.33 18.17 -15.41
CA PHE A 5 16.60 16.92 -14.71
C PHE A 5 18.11 16.76 -14.56
N ARG A 6 18.64 16.97 -13.36
CA ARG A 6 20.02 16.55 -13.02
C ARG A 6 20.06 15.04 -13.12
N LYS A 7 20.95 14.48 -13.94
CA LYS A 7 21.23 13.03 -13.93
C LYS A 7 21.58 12.63 -12.49
N PRO A 8 20.94 11.59 -11.95
CA PRO A 8 21.26 11.12 -10.60
C PRO A 8 22.72 10.70 -10.53
N LYS A 9 23.43 11.17 -9.49
CA LYS A 9 24.81 10.76 -9.20
C LYS A 9 24.77 9.49 -8.33
N GLY A 10 24.42 8.35 -8.89
CA GLY A 10 24.31 7.11 -8.11
C GLY A 10 23.66 5.97 -8.90
N PRO A 11 23.43 4.83 -8.26
CA PRO A 11 22.86 3.65 -8.89
C PRO A 11 21.37 3.77 -9.26
N PHE A 12 20.68 4.84 -8.86
CA PHE A 12 19.28 5.05 -9.13
C PHE A 12 19.08 5.96 -10.34
N LEU A 13 18.15 5.60 -11.21
CA LEU A 13 17.74 6.44 -12.34
C LEU A 13 16.99 7.68 -11.88
N ARG A 14 16.17 7.52 -10.83
CA ARG A 14 15.38 8.58 -10.22
C ARG A 14 15.20 8.34 -8.73
N THR A 15 15.16 9.41 -7.96
CA THR A 15 14.72 9.39 -6.56
C THR A 15 13.61 10.43 -6.39
N THR A 16 12.60 10.10 -5.60
CA THR A 16 11.47 10.98 -5.30
C THR A 16 11.25 10.99 -3.80
N GLN A 17 10.94 12.15 -3.25
CA GLN A 17 10.52 12.24 -1.85
C GLN A 17 9.15 11.57 -1.68
N MET A 18 8.98 10.81 -0.61
CA MET A 18 7.71 10.20 -0.28
C MET A 18 6.67 11.26 0.04
N THR A 19 5.64 11.33 -0.79
CA THR A 19 4.46 12.17 -0.61
C THR A 19 3.22 11.31 -0.71
N MET A 20 2.02 11.86 -0.48
CA MET A 20 0.79 11.08 -0.61
C MET A 20 0.63 10.47 -2.01
N HIS A 21 1.06 11.15 -3.06
CA HIS A 21 1.03 10.66 -4.43
C HIS A 21 2.39 10.83 -5.07
N TRP A 22 2.85 9.81 -5.78
CA TRP A 22 4.14 9.82 -6.47
C TRP A 22 3.93 9.90 -7.97
N ASP A 23 4.83 10.60 -8.65
CA ASP A 23 4.93 10.50 -10.10
C ASP A 23 5.46 9.15 -10.49
N THR A 24 4.78 8.48 -11.40
CA THR A 24 5.09 7.13 -11.86
C THR A 24 5.26 7.08 -13.38
N GLU A 25 5.80 5.97 -13.86
CA GLU A 25 5.93 5.62 -15.27
C GLU A 25 5.34 4.23 -15.48
N ASP A 26 4.88 3.94 -16.70
CA ASP A 26 4.33 2.61 -17.03
C ASP A 26 5.27 1.48 -16.62
N PRO A 27 4.74 0.37 -16.09
CA PRO A 27 3.32 0.05 -15.90
C PRO A 27 2.71 0.56 -14.58
N PHE A 28 3.44 1.33 -13.79
CA PHE A 28 2.96 1.88 -12.52
C PHE A 28 2.06 3.08 -12.80
N THR A 29 0.76 2.92 -12.61
CA THR A 29 -0.21 4.00 -12.86
C THR A 29 -0.36 4.94 -11.69
N PHE A 30 -0.10 4.45 -10.48
CA PHE A 30 -0.27 5.22 -9.27
C PHE A 30 0.50 4.57 -8.11
N VAL A 31 1.16 5.40 -7.31
CA VAL A 31 1.71 5.01 -6.01
C VAL A 31 1.30 6.04 -4.99
N SER A 32 0.76 5.59 -3.87
CA SER A 32 0.41 6.45 -2.74
C SER A 32 1.08 5.98 -1.46
N HIS A 33 1.34 6.94 -0.58
CA HIS A 33 1.85 6.68 0.77
C HIS A 33 0.95 7.37 1.80
N HIS A 34 0.38 6.58 2.67
CA HIS A 34 -0.51 7.00 3.74
C HIS A 34 0.22 6.88 5.08
N GLU A 35 0.62 8.01 5.62
CA GLU A 35 1.22 8.11 6.96
C GLU A 35 0.31 8.95 7.83
N ASP A 36 -0.27 8.35 8.86
CA ASP A 36 -1.18 8.99 9.79
C ASP A 36 -0.94 8.53 11.22
N ASP A 37 -1.09 9.42 12.18
CA ASP A 37 -0.97 9.14 13.60
C ASP A 37 -2.34 9.28 14.26
N TYR A 38 -3.14 8.21 14.13
CA TYR A 38 -4.49 8.18 14.67
C TYR A 38 -4.49 8.16 16.21
N PRO A 39 -5.53 8.71 16.84
CA PRO A 39 -5.72 8.64 18.29
C PRO A 39 -6.07 7.22 18.76
N GLU A 40 -6.35 7.11 20.05
CA GLU A 40 -6.96 5.92 20.65
C GLU A 40 -8.29 5.58 19.98
N GLY A 41 -8.53 4.30 19.74
CA GLY A 41 -9.75 3.81 19.11
C GLY A 41 -10.90 3.69 20.12
N ASN A 42 -12.10 4.06 19.71
CA ASN A 42 -13.31 3.77 20.48
C ASN A 42 -13.78 2.32 20.28
N ALA A 43 -14.95 1.96 20.80
CA ALA A 43 -15.52 0.61 20.68
C ALA A 43 -15.78 0.17 19.22
N GLN A 44 -15.89 1.13 18.29
CA GLN A 44 -16.09 0.90 16.86
C GLN A 44 -14.77 0.90 16.09
N GLN A 45 -13.62 0.92 16.77
CA GLN A 45 -12.28 1.07 16.16
C GLN A 45 -12.16 2.34 15.31
N ALA A 46 -12.81 3.40 15.75
CA ALA A 46 -12.87 4.72 15.12
C ALA A 46 -12.27 5.79 16.04
N PRO A 47 -11.85 6.95 15.51
CA PRO A 47 -11.46 8.08 16.34
C PRO A 47 -12.61 8.56 17.25
N PRO A 48 -12.31 9.18 18.39
CA PRO A 48 -13.32 9.88 19.20
C PRO A 48 -14.08 10.93 18.38
N LEU A 49 -15.38 11.03 18.58
CA LEU A 49 -16.26 11.91 17.78
C LEU A 49 -15.85 13.38 17.84
N GLU A 50 -15.37 13.83 18.99
CA GLU A 50 -14.89 15.21 19.19
C GLU A 50 -13.66 15.55 18.33
N GLN A 51 -12.83 14.56 17.95
CA GLN A 51 -11.65 14.76 17.12
C GLN A 51 -11.95 14.78 15.61
N ILE A 52 -13.14 14.34 15.23
CA ILE A 52 -13.59 14.34 13.83
C ILE A 52 -14.77 15.29 13.59
N ALA A 53 -15.25 15.95 14.64
CA ALA A 53 -16.33 16.94 14.54
C ALA A 53 -15.95 18.10 13.61
N GLY A 54 -16.85 18.46 12.71
CA GLY A 54 -16.64 19.53 11.73
C GLY A 54 -15.68 19.21 10.58
N ARG A 55 -15.16 17.99 10.49
CA ARG A 55 -14.33 17.52 9.36
C ARG A 55 -15.22 17.16 8.15
N ASN A 56 -14.63 17.20 6.97
CA ASN A 56 -15.32 16.82 5.71
C ASN A 56 -15.35 15.29 5.54
N LEU A 57 -16.02 14.57 6.45
CA LEU A 57 -16.09 13.13 6.45
C LEU A 57 -16.59 12.58 5.09
N GLY A 58 -15.89 11.55 4.58
CA GLY A 58 -16.13 11.00 3.25
C GLY A 58 -15.28 11.63 2.13
N ARG A 59 -14.59 12.77 2.42
CA ARG A 59 -13.61 13.42 1.52
C ARG A 59 -12.55 14.19 2.34
N ASP A 60 -12.02 13.55 3.37
CA ASP A 60 -11.12 14.20 4.31
C ASP A 60 -9.65 13.77 4.06
N TYR A 61 -9.00 14.46 3.14
CA TYR A 61 -7.63 14.23 2.71
C TYR A 61 -6.62 15.21 3.32
N LYS A 62 -7.08 16.12 4.19
CA LYS A 62 -6.19 17.03 4.90
C LYS A 62 -5.78 16.44 6.24
N LYS A 63 -4.46 16.33 6.48
CA LYS A 63 -3.94 15.88 7.78
C LYS A 63 -4.26 16.92 8.85
N ILE A 64 -5.20 16.62 9.75
CA ILE A 64 -5.64 17.44 10.88
C ILE A 64 -5.38 16.64 12.15
N MET A 65 -4.73 17.22 13.15
CA MET A 65 -4.33 16.53 14.39
C MET A 65 -3.48 15.27 14.14
N GLY A 66 -2.73 15.24 13.04
CA GLY A 66 -1.85 14.13 12.70
C GLY A 66 -2.47 13.04 11.81
N PHE A 67 -3.76 13.11 11.48
CA PHE A 67 -4.43 12.05 10.71
C PHE A 67 -5.48 12.57 9.71
N ARG A 68 -5.87 11.68 8.79
CA ARG A 68 -6.93 11.86 7.78
C ARG A 68 -8.01 10.80 7.97
N MET A 69 -9.23 11.09 7.57
CA MET A 69 -10.32 10.11 7.51
C MET A 69 -10.48 9.50 6.11
N TYR A 70 -9.87 10.11 5.09
CA TYR A 70 -10.03 9.75 3.68
C TYR A 70 -11.50 9.74 3.25
N ASN A 71 -11.98 8.62 2.73
CA ASN A 71 -13.40 8.44 2.38
C ASN A 71 -14.23 7.84 3.53
N GLY A 72 -13.58 7.48 4.64
CA GLY A 72 -14.26 6.96 5.83
C GLY A 72 -15.08 8.01 6.55
N LYS A 73 -16.26 7.61 7.07
CA LYS A 73 -17.14 8.47 7.85
C LYS A 73 -17.13 8.14 9.34
N VAL A 74 -16.78 6.92 9.69
CA VAL A 74 -16.68 6.42 11.07
C VAL A 74 -15.28 5.90 11.31
N VAL A 75 -14.89 4.81 10.64
CA VAL A 75 -13.53 4.30 10.60
C VAL A 75 -12.79 4.96 9.43
N PRO A 76 -11.51 5.36 9.58
CA PRO A 76 -10.72 5.89 8.48
C PRO A 76 -10.54 4.86 7.35
N GLY A 77 -10.23 5.32 6.15
CA GLY A 77 -9.93 4.47 5.01
C GLY A 77 -10.86 4.67 3.83
N PHE A 78 -11.00 3.63 3.02
CA PHE A 78 -11.70 3.63 1.75
C PHE A 78 -12.87 2.64 1.79
N PRO A 79 -14.12 3.10 2.00
CA PRO A 79 -15.31 2.28 1.84
C PRO A 79 -15.42 1.67 0.46
N MET A 80 -16.38 0.79 0.22
CA MET A 80 -16.57 0.08 -1.03
C MET A 80 -16.35 0.97 -2.25
N HIS A 81 -15.40 0.56 -3.10
CA HIS A 81 -15.01 1.25 -4.33
C HIS A 81 -14.54 0.23 -5.36
N ALA A 82 -14.62 0.63 -6.65
CA ALA A 82 -14.39 -0.27 -7.77
C ALA A 82 -13.00 -0.11 -8.40
N HIS A 83 -12.49 -1.22 -8.95
CA HIS A 83 -11.27 -1.30 -9.74
C HIS A 83 -11.55 -2.01 -11.06
N TRP A 84 -10.75 -1.70 -12.10
CA TRP A 84 -10.83 -2.35 -13.39
C TRP A 84 -9.55 -2.20 -14.19
N GLY A 85 -8.95 -3.31 -14.59
CA GLY A 85 -7.84 -3.35 -15.55
C GLY A 85 -6.45 -3.11 -14.96
N TYR A 86 -6.27 -3.21 -13.66
CA TYR A 86 -4.99 -3.06 -12.98
C TYR A 86 -4.89 -3.91 -11.71
N GLU A 87 -3.69 -3.98 -11.16
CA GLU A 87 -3.41 -4.59 -9.87
C GLU A 87 -3.14 -3.55 -8.80
N THR A 88 -3.44 -3.90 -7.56
CA THR A 88 -3.08 -3.12 -6.37
C THR A 88 -2.22 -3.97 -5.45
N VAL A 89 -1.08 -3.43 -5.05
CA VAL A 89 -0.20 -4.02 -4.04
C VAL A 89 -0.22 -3.12 -2.81
N THR A 90 -0.80 -3.61 -1.72
CA THR A 90 -0.95 -2.85 -0.47
C THR A 90 0.06 -3.35 0.55
N LEU A 91 0.88 -2.43 1.08
CA LEU A 91 2.02 -2.65 1.95
C LEU A 91 1.85 -1.89 3.27
N PRO A 92 1.09 -2.39 4.24
CA PRO A 92 0.99 -1.79 5.57
C PRO A 92 2.21 -2.17 6.42
N GLN A 93 3.14 -1.22 6.61
CA GLN A 93 4.31 -1.41 7.45
C GLN A 93 4.00 -1.20 8.93
N VAL A 94 3.08 -0.28 9.21
CA VAL A 94 2.54 -0.02 10.55
C VAL A 94 1.03 0.11 10.44
N GLY A 95 0.31 -0.42 11.41
CA GLY A 95 -1.15 -0.41 11.43
C GLY A 95 -1.77 -1.60 10.69
N TYR A 96 -3.08 -1.57 10.58
CA TYR A 96 -3.88 -2.62 9.95
C TYR A 96 -4.74 -2.09 8.82
N VAL A 97 -5.03 -2.98 7.88
CA VAL A 97 -6.07 -2.80 6.86
C VAL A 97 -7.10 -3.90 7.03
N ASP A 98 -8.36 -3.51 7.16
CA ASP A 98 -9.51 -4.41 7.08
C ASP A 98 -10.02 -4.42 5.65
N HIS A 99 -9.97 -5.58 5.03
CA HIS A 99 -10.41 -5.83 3.66
C HIS A 99 -11.70 -6.63 3.64
N PHE A 100 -12.60 -6.24 2.74
CA PHE A 100 -13.76 -7.02 2.33
C PHE A 100 -14.08 -6.73 0.87
N ASP A 101 -14.45 -7.75 0.08
CA ASP A 101 -14.62 -7.63 -1.37
C ASP A 101 -15.85 -8.35 -1.94
N CYS A 102 -16.11 -8.10 -3.23
CA CYS A 102 -17.21 -8.71 -3.97
C CYS A 102 -17.03 -10.22 -4.25
N LEU A 103 -15.84 -10.79 -4.02
CA LEU A 103 -15.58 -12.22 -4.10
C LEU A 103 -15.90 -12.94 -2.77
N GLY A 104 -16.29 -12.18 -1.73
CA GLY A 104 -16.55 -12.69 -0.39
C GLY A 104 -15.30 -12.89 0.45
N ILE A 105 -14.14 -12.45 -0.04
CA ILE A 105 -12.87 -12.50 0.71
C ILE A 105 -12.88 -11.38 1.74
N ARG A 106 -12.49 -11.70 2.96
CA ARG A 106 -12.40 -10.75 4.07
C ARG A 106 -11.27 -11.12 5.00
N GLY A 107 -10.63 -10.11 5.57
CA GLY A 107 -9.55 -10.31 6.54
C GLY A 107 -8.93 -9.02 7.00
N ARG A 108 -8.09 -9.14 7.99
CA ARG A 108 -7.23 -8.06 8.50
C ARG A 108 -5.78 -8.46 8.24
N PHE A 109 -5.03 -7.54 7.67
CA PHE A 109 -3.60 -7.69 7.44
C PHE A 109 -2.86 -6.41 7.85
N GLY A 110 -1.55 -6.50 8.12
CA GLY A 110 -0.77 -5.36 8.59
C GLY A 110 0.64 -5.73 8.99
N PHE A 111 1.41 -4.74 9.46
CA PHE A 111 2.74 -4.91 10.04
C PHE A 111 3.72 -5.74 9.19
N GLY A 112 3.76 -5.47 7.88
CA GLY A 112 4.67 -6.11 6.94
C GLY A 112 4.05 -7.20 6.07
N ASP A 113 2.77 -7.51 6.25
CA ASP A 113 1.99 -8.32 5.31
C ASP A 113 1.89 -7.59 3.96
N VAL A 114 1.67 -8.33 2.88
CA VAL A 114 1.52 -7.81 1.53
C VAL A 114 0.23 -8.33 0.92
N GLN A 115 -0.70 -7.45 0.56
CA GLN A 115 -1.89 -7.87 -0.16
C GLN A 115 -1.78 -7.50 -1.64
N TRP A 116 -2.05 -8.48 -2.49
CA TRP A 116 -2.18 -8.36 -3.93
C TRP A 116 -3.64 -8.52 -4.34
N VAL A 117 -4.19 -7.49 -4.98
CA VAL A 117 -5.50 -7.53 -5.63
C VAL A 117 -5.25 -7.42 -7.13
N SER A 118 -5.61 -8.45 -7.90
CA SER A 118 -5.66 -8.39 -9.35
C SER A 118 -7.10 -8.17 -9.78
N ALA A 119 -7.36 -7.03 -10.41
CA ALA A 119 -8.67 -6.62 -10.89
C ALA A 119 -8.65 -6.44 -12.41
N PRO A 120 -8.40 -7.50 -13.22
CA PRO A 120 -8.40 -7.39 -14.66
C PRO A 120 -9.80 -7.10 -15.22
N GLY A 121 -10.83 -7.64 -14.60
CA GLY A 121 -12.24 -7.32 -14.79
C GLY A 121 -12.77 -6.39 -13.70
N PHE A 122 -14.09 -6.32 -13.59
CA PHE A 122 -14.75 -5.56 -12.53
C PHE A 122 -14.48 -6.19 -11.15
N TYR A 123 -14.13 -5.35 -10.20
CA TYR A 123 -13.87 -5.76 -8.83
C TYR A 123 -14.21 -4.62 -7.87
N GLU A 124 -14.80 -4.92 -6.75
CA GLU A 124 -15.09 -3.94 -5.69
C GLU A 124 -14.60 -4.44 -4.35
N HIS A 125 -14.01 -3.54 -3.58
CA HIS A 125 -13.61 -3.82 -2.19
C HIS A 125 -13.68 -2.57 -1.29
N CYS A 126 -13.51 -2.79 0.00
CA CYS A 126 -13.18 -1.74 0.95
C CYS A 126 -11.84 -2.02 1.62
N GLU A 127 -11.15 -0.95 2.03
CA GLU A 127 -9.89 -0.96 2.77
C GLU A 127 -10.02 0.03 3.93
N MET A 128 -10.35 -0.48 5.12
CA MET A 128 -10.55 0.36 6.30
C MET A 128 -9.33 0.28 7.22
N TYR A 129 -9.04 1.35 7.92
CA TYR A 129 -7.89 1.46 8.84
C TYR A 129 -8.38 1.46 10.30
N PRO A 130 -8.58 0.28 10.91
CA PRO A 130 -9.17 0.16 12.25
C PRO A 130 -8.21 0.64 13.34
N LEU A 131 -8.70 1.43 14.26
CA LEU A 131 -7.97 1.87 15.44
C LEU A 131 -8.11 0.82 16.55
N CYS A 132 -7.23 -0.18 16.54
CA CYS A 132 -7.35 -1.35 17.42
C CYS A 132 -6.93 -1.07 18.86
N LYS A 133 -5.99 -0.13 19.08
CA LYS A 133 -5.54 0.26 20.42
C LYS A 133 -6.51 1.27 21.03
N LYS A 134 -7.02 0.95 22.22
CA LYS A 134 -7.99 1.79 22.95
C LYS A 134 -7.35 2.69 24.00
N ASP A 135 -6.10 2.47 24.31
CA ASP A 135 -5.32 3.10 25.38
C ASP A 135 -4.00 3.69 24.86
N ALA A 136 -3.81 3.69 23.57
CA ALA A 136 -2.63 4.23 22.89
C ALA A 136 -2.97 4.68 21.46
N ARG A 137 -2.11 5.52 20.90
CA ARG A 137 -2.21 5.95 19.51
C ARG A 137 -2.11 4.75 18.54
N ASN A 138 -2.73 4.91 17.40
CA ASN A 138 -2.75 3.94 16.31
C ASN A 138 -2.01 4.52 15.09
N PRO A 139 -0.67 4.55 15.08
CA PRO A 139 0.05 5.00 13.91
C PRO A 139 -0.21 4.09 12.71
N ASN A 140 -0.24 4.67 11.54
CA ASN A 140 -0.47 4.00 10.27
C ASN A 140 0.60 4.42 9.25
N ASP A 141 1.19 3.45 8.56
CA ASP A 141 2.15 3.64 7.47
C ASP A 141 1.87 2.59 6.40
N ILE A 142 1.22 3.03 5.33
CA ILE A 142 0.76 2.16 4.25
C ILE A 142 1.22 2.74 2.92
N THR A 143 1.93 1.94 2.12
CA THR A 143 2.20 2.23 0.71
C THR A 143 1.27 1.38 -0.15
N GLN A 144 0.64 1.99 -1.15
CA GLN A 144 -0.16 1.28 -2.14
C GLN A 144 0.38 1.56 -3.54
N ILE A 145 0.62 0.50 -4.29
CA ILE A 145 1.16 0.53 -5.65
C ILE A 145 0.10 0.00 -6.60
N MET A 146 -0.22 0.75 -7.66
CA MET A 146 -1.12 0.31 -8.72
C MET A 146 -0.34 0.05 -10.00
N ILE A 147 -0.53 -1.15 -10.58
CA ILE A 147 0.18 -1.63 -11.77
C ILE A 147 -0.85 -1.90 -12.86
N ASN A 148 -0.74 -1.20 -13.99
CA ASN A 148 -1.61 -1.44 -15.14
C ASN A 148 -1.40 -2.87 -15.67
N LEU A 149 -2.47 -3.54 -16.05
CA LEU A 149 -2.38 -4.86 -16.68
C LEU A 149 -2.25 -4.75 -18.20
N PRO A 150 -1.58 -5.71 -18.87
CA PRO A 150 -1.57 -5.81 -20.32
C PRO A 150 -3.00 -5.91 -20.87
N LEU A 151 -3.21 -5.45 -22.08
CA LEU A 151 -4.54 -5.42 -22.69
C LEU A 151 -5.13 -6.84 -22.83
N GLU A 152 -4.30 -7.80 -23.17
CA GLU A 152 -4.65 -9.23 -23.30
C GLU A 152 -5.13 -9.88 -22.01
N ASP A 153 -4.74 -9.34 -20.86
CA ASP A 153 -5.14 -9.83 -19.55
C ASP A 153 -6.39 -9.13 -19.00
N LYS A 154 -6.75 -7.96 -19.55
CA LYS A 154 -7.95 -7.23 -19.10
C LYS A 154 -9.22 -8.02 -19.41
N GLY A 155 -10.14 -8.07 -18.44
CA GLY A 155 -11.39 -8.83 -18.55
C GLY A 155 -11.34 -10.26 -18.04
N ARG A 156 -10.18 -10.74 -17.57
CA ARG A 156 -10.08 -12.02 -16.85
C ARG A 156 -10.73 -11.94 -15.47
N GLU A 157 -10.79 -13.06 -14.77
CA GLU A 157 -11.31 -13.11 -13.39
C GLU A 157 -10.39 -12.39 -12.42
N SER A 158 -10.99 -11.69 -11.47
CA SER A 158 -10.28 -11.01 -10.41
C SER A 158 -9.84 -12.00 -9.32
N SER A 159 -8.72 -11.70 -8.66
CA SER A 159 -8.16 -12.54 -7.60
C SER A 159 -7.52 -11.68 -6.49
N VAL A 160 -7.51 -12.22 -5.28
CA VAL A 160 -6.89 -11.60 -4.12
C VAL A 160 -6.01 -12.61 -3.40
N ALA A 161 -4.82 -12.20 -3.05
CA ALA A 161 -3.91 -13.00 -2.23
C ALA A 161 -3.23 -12.12 -1.19
N THR A 162 -3.07 -12.65 0.02
CA THR A 162 -2.28 -12.02 1.08
C THR A 162 -1.05 -12.89 1.33
N VAL A 163 0.13 -12.28 1.20
CA VAL A 163 1.40 -12.86 1.60
C VAL A 163 1.68 -12.36 3.01
N TRP A 164 1.75 -13.27 3.96
CA TRP A 164 2.02 -12.92 5.34
C TRP A 164 3.48 -12.50 5.51
N ARG A 165 3.76 -11.58 6.40
CA ARG A 165 5.09 -11.02 6.63
C ARG A 165 6.18 -12.07 6.85
N ASP A 166 5.82 -13.20 7.47
CA ASP A 166 6.75 -14.27 7.77
C ASP A 166 7.14 -15.08 6.52
N ASP A 167 6.38 -14.95 5.43
CA ASP A 167 6.63 -15.55 4.11
C ASP A 167 7.29 -14.55 3.15
N VAL A 168 7.38 -13.25 3.51
CA VAL A 168 8.07 -12.24 2.69
C VAL A 168 9.58 -12.38 2.87
N PRO A 169 10.35 -12.69 1.82
CA PRO A 169 11.79 -12.86 1.94
C PRO A 169 12.49 -11.58 2.41
N ILE A 170 13.40 -11.73 3.37
CA ILE A 170 14.21 -10.64 3.93
C ILE A 170 15.68 -10.94 3.68
N VAL A 171 16.38 -9.94 3.15
CA VAL A 171 17.84 -9.97 2.98
C VAL A 171 18.44 -8.89 3.86
N GLU A 172 19.37 -9.25 4.73
CA GLU A 172 20.08 -8.33 5.61
C GLU A 172 21.58 -8.37 5.30
N SER A 173 22.18 -7.21 5.05
CA SER A 173 23.62 -7.07 4.80
C SER A 173 24.06 -5.63 5.07
N ASP A 174 25.22 -5.48 5.72
CA ASP A 174 25.92 -4.20 5.89
C ASP A 174 25.04 -3.02 6.37
N GLY A 175 24.13 -3.31 7.31
CA GLY A 175 23.21 -2.30 7.86
C GLY A 175 22.06 -1.93 6.93
N CYS A 176 21.81 -2.74 5.90
CA CYS A 176 20.63 -2.63 5.04
C CYS A 176 19.72 -3.85 5.26
N ARG A 177 18.43 -3.62 5.39
CA ARG A 177 17.38 -4.65 5.43
C ARG A 177 16.47 -4.48 4.23
N VAL A 178 16.35 -5.52 3.41
CA VAL A 178 15.55 -5.51 2.18
C VAL A 178 14.43 -6.54 2.29
N GLN A 179 13.19 -6.09 2.16
CA GLN A 179 12.04 -6.95 1.92
C GLN A 179 11.87 -7.13 0.41
N VAL A 180 11.85 -8.38 -0.05
CA VAL A 180 11.64 -8.71 -1.46
C VAL A 180 10.15 -8.90 -1.69
N ILE A 181 9.45 -7.82 -2.04
CA ILE A 181 7.99 -7.82 -2.28
C ILE A 181 7.67 -8.49 -3.62
N CYS A 182 8.51 -8.24 -4.62
CA CYS A 182 8.42 -8.87 -5.93
C CYS A 182 9.77 -8.85 -6.64
N GLY A 183 10.05 -9.88 -7.43
CA GLY A 183 11.29 -10.05 -8.18
C GLY A 183 12.36 -10.77 -7.38
N THR A 184 13.62 -10.67 -7.84
CA THR A 184 14.77 -11.36 -7.23
C THR A 184 15.76 -10.36 -6.65
N PHE A 185 16.21 -10.59 -5.42
CA PHE A 185 17.26 -9.84 -4.76
C PHE A 185 18.01 -10.73 -3.75
N GLY A 186 19.34 -10.63 -3.70
CA GLY A 186 20.18 -11.36 -2.73
C GLY A 186 20.02 -12.88 -2.76
N GLY A 187 19.68 -13.47 -3.91
CA GLY A 187 19.43 -14.90 -4.05
C GLY A 187 18.01 -15.35 -3.64
N HIS A 188 17.16 -14.44 -3.20
CA HIS A 188 15.76 -14.69 -2.86
C HIS A 188 14.84 -14.18 -3.96
N THR A 189 13.80 -14.94 -4.26
CA THR A 189 12.79 -14.60 -5.28
C THR A 189 11.41 -14.61 -4.63
N MET A 190 10.62 -13.58 -4.93
CA MET A 190 9.20 -13.50 -4.65
C MET A 190 8.48 -13.18 -5.94
N GLU A 191 7.54 -14.02 -6.33
CA GLU A 191 6.69 -13.80 -7.51
C GLU A 191 5.34 -13.23 -7.08
N SER A 192 4.67 -12.53 -7.99
CA SER A 192 3.28 -12.18 -7.77
C SER A 192 2.43 -13.45 -7.61
N PRO A 193 1.55 -13.50 -6.62
CA PRO A 193 0.61 -14.63 -6.48
C PRO A 193 -0.47 -14.65 -7.57
N ASN A 194 -0.59 -13.60 -8.38
CA ASN A 194 -1.64 -13.43 -9.37
C ASN A 194 -1.19 -13.83 -10.78
N GLU A 195 -2.00 -14.61 -11.47
CA GLU A 195 -1.70 -15.18 -12.80
C GLU A 195 -1.55 -14.13 -13.91
N CYS A 196 -2.28 -13.02 -13.81
CA CYS A 196 -2.30 -11.96 -14.84
C CYS A 196 -1.29 -10.84 -14.60
N SER A 197 -0.43 -10.98 -13.58
CA SER A 197 0.46 -9.89 -13.18
C SER A 197 1.69 -9.77 -14.09
N TRP A 198 2.05 -8.53 -14.44
CA TRP A 198 3.38 -8.21 -14.95
C TRP A 198 4.50 -8.69 -14.02
N ALA A 199 4.22 -8.72 -12.74
CA ALA A 199 5.15 -9.13 -11.71
C ALA A 199 5.46 -10.64 -11.75
N LYS A 200 4.57 -11.47 -12.30
CA LYS A 200 4.72 -12.91 -12.38
C LYS A 200 5.92 -13.34 -13.24
N ASP A 201 6.15 -12.63 -14.34
CA ASP A 201 7.22 -12.96 -15.29
C ASP A 201 8.56 -12.27 -14.96
N GLY A 202 8.74 -11.74 -13.77
CA GLY A 202 9.94 -11.00 -13.37
C GLY A 202 10.09 -9.64 -14.06
N LYS A 203 9.06 -9.15 -14.72
CA LYS A 203 9.06 -7.84 -15.41
C LYS A 203 8.98 -6.67 -14.46
N VAL A 204 8.52 -6.90 -13.22
CA VAL A 204 8.40 -5.90 -12.16
C VAL A 204 9.27 -6.33 -10.98
N ARG A 205 9.93 -5.37 -10.37
CA ARG A 205 10.64 -5.55 -9.10
C ARG A 205 10.15 -4.52 -8.10
N ILE A 206 9.75 -5.00 -6.93
CA ILE A 206 9.35 -4.17 -5.81
C ILE A 206 10.18 -4.60 -4.60
N LEU A 207 10.99 -3.69 -4.09
CA LEU A 207 11.86 -3.88 -2.94
C LEU A 207 11.61 -2.75 -1.93
N ARG A 208 11.47 -3.09 -0.66
CA ARG A 208 11.48 -2.11 0.41
C ARG A 208 12.82 -2.22 1.16
N MET A 209 13.56 -1.14 1.18
CA MET A 209 14.89 -1.08 1.77
C MET A 209 14.92 -0.15 2.96
N GLU A 210 15.47 -0.62 4.06
CA GLU A 210 15.75 0.16 5.27
C GLU A 210 17.25 0.21 5.48
N PHE A 211 17.79 1.43 5.57
CA PHE A 211 19.23 1.64 5.81
C PHE A 211 19.45 2.16 7.22
N GLN A 212 20.33 1.50 7.97
CA GLN A 212 20.88 2.07 9.19
C GLN A 212 21.89 3.17 8.85
N PRO A 213 22.17 4.12 9.75
CA PRO A 213 23.21 5.12 9.52
C PRO A 213 24.53 4.45 9.14
N GLY A 214 25.06 4.77 7.94
CA GLY A 214 26.27 4.16 7.38
C GLY A 214 26.09 2.82 6.70
N GLY A 215 24.87 2.26 6.65
CA GLY A 215 24.54 1.04 5.90
C GLY A 215 24.73 1.21 4.39
N ARG A 216 25.05 0.11 3.71
CA ARG A 216 25.34 0.06 2.27
C ARG A 216 24.60 -1.06 1.58
#